data_212a480cdc24c2ff1a2d4e112f5cc34f
#
_entry.id   212a480cdc24c2ff1a2d4e112f5cc34f
#
_cell.length_a   1.000
_cell.length_b   1.000
_cell.length_c   1.000
_cell.angle_alpha   90.00
_cell.angle_beta   90.00
_cell.angle_gamma   90.00
#
_symmetry.space_group_name_H-M   'P 1'
#
loop_
_entity.id
_entity.type
_entity.pdbx_description
1 polymer ?
#
loop_
_entity_poly.entity_id
_entity_poly.type
_entity_poly.pdbx_seq_one_letter_code
_entity_poly.pdbx_strand_id
1 'polypeptide(L)'
;MNPINTGVGVRHRGGHRYESARSKGKTIAFAGSGGLDSCTITRWLSDMGVEVVCFTADLGQPDEEDVSAIRNRMLQAGAKEFVLLPAREGIAEAGVQVIQSQACYEGRYWNTTGIARCVLTKAMVEAMKQRGLTIFSHGATGRGNDQVRFQLITNMLAPEFEIYAPWRDEAFLSRFPGRSEMIDFCQEHGLPVTASKENPIPPMPTCWA
;
A
#
# COMPACT_ATOMS: atom_id res chain seq x y z
N MET A 1 39.74 31.17 7.84
CA MET A 1 38.77 30.11 8.24
C MET A 1 37.60 30.15 7.29
N ASN A 2 37.60 29.24 6.32
CA ASN A 2 36.51 29.15 5.35
C ASN A 2 35.36 28.30 5.92
N PRO A 3 34.09 28.69 5.80
CA PRO A 3 32.97 27.84 6.21
C PRO A 3 32.79 26.72 5.20
N ILE A 4 32.72 25.50 5.69
CA ILE A 4 32.45 24.29 4.94
C ILE A 4 30.98 24.37 4.44
N ASN A 5 30.83 24.54 3.14
CA ASN A 5 29.54 24.53 2.46
C ASN A 5 29.12 23.07 2.27
N THR A 6 28.38 22.50 3.22
CA THR A 6 27.73 21.20 3.11
C THR A 6 26.37 21.34 2.38
N GLY A 7 26.44 21.72 1.11
CA GLY A 7 25.28 21.80 0.26
C GLY A 7 24.81 20.40 -0.18
N VAL A 8 24.19 19.63 0.71
CA VAL A 8 23.30 18.55 0.31
C VAL A 8 21.98 19.20 -0.11
N GLY A 9 21.93 19.61 -1.36
CA GLY A 9 20.71 20.12 -1.98
C GLY A 9 19.70 19.00 -2.10
N VAL A 10 18.86 18.83 -1.09
CA VAL A 10 17.60 18.11 -1.22
C VAL A 10 16.76 18.88 -2.25
N ARG A 11 16.81 18.45 -3.49
CA ARG A 11 15.89 18.96 -4.50
C ARG A 11 14.49 18.48 -4.11
N HIS A 12 13.75 19.30 -3.38
CA HIS A 12 12.30 19.22 -3.35
C HIS A 12 11.81 19.44 -4.79
N ARG A 13 11.66 18.35 -5.52
CA ARG A 13 10.86 18.39 -6.74
C ARG A 13 9.46 18.79 -6.27
N GLY A 14 8.99 19.95 -6.78
CA GLY A 14 7.78 20.63 -6.37
C GLY A 14 6.61 19.68 -6.23
N GLY A 15 5.69 20.00 -5.33
CA GLY A 15 4.58 19.16 -4.91
C GLY A 15 3.91 18.50 -6.11
N HIS A 16 4.20 17.21 -6.29
CA HIS A 16 3.53 16.43 -7.32
C HIS A 16 2.09 16.29 -6.87
N ARG A 17 1.18 16.96 -7.58
CA ARG A 17 -0.24 16.64 -7.51
C ARG A 17 -0.36 15.18 -7.91
N TYR A 18 -0.88 14.37 -7.02
CA TYR A 18 -1.21 12.98 -7.28
C TYR A 18 -2.42 12.99 -8.23
N GLU A 19 -2.20 12.80 -9.51
CA GLU A 19 -3.26 12.83 -10.52
C GLU A 19 -3.31 11.47 -11.23
N SER A 20 -4.41 10.75 -11.03
CA SER A 20 -4.72 9.49 -11.72
C SER A 20 -4.67 9.64 -13.25
N ALA A 21 -5.04 10.81 -13.77
CA ALA A 21 -4.98 11.11 -15.20
C ALA A 21 -3.57 10.94 -15.81
N ARG A 22 -2.50 11.11 -15.02
CA ARG A 22 -1.12 10.89 -15.46
C ARG A 22 -0.73 9.43 -15.62
N SER A 23 -1.51 8.53 -15.03
CA SER A 23 -1.24 7.09 -15.02
C SER A 23 -1.99 6.33 -16.10
N LYS A 24 -2.86 7.00 -16.88
CA LYS A 24 -3.60 6.35 -17.97
C LYS A 24 -2.64 5.72 -18.98
N GLY A 25 -2.88 4.43 -19.28
CA GLY A 25 -2.02 3.66 -20.17
C GLY A 25 -0.69 3.22 -19.58
N LYS A 26 -0.45 3.47 -18.27
CA LYS A 26 0.72 2.98 -17.53
C LYS A 26 0.34 1.77 -16.67
N THR A 27 1.35 1.03 -16.24
CA THR A 27 1.21 -0.06 -15.28
C THR A 27 1.63 0.42 -13.90
N ILE A 28 0.74 0.25 -12.92
CA ILE A 28 0.96 0.59 -11.51
C ILE A 28 1.15 -0.68 -10.69
N ALA A 29 2.19 -0.71 -9.86
CA ALA A 29 2.37 -1.70 -8.81
C ALA A 29 1.61 -1.24 -7.56
N PHE A 30 0.59 -1.98 -7.15
CA PHE A 30 -0.30 -1.62 -6.05
C PHE A 30 -0.15 -2.57 -4.86
N ALA A 31 0.19 -2.06 -3.68
CA ALA A 31 0.17 -2.80 -2.42
C ALA A 31 -1.27 -2.98 -1.96
N GLY A 32 -1.85 -4.16 -2.19
CA GLY A 32 -3.25 -4.46 -1.93
C GLY A 32 -3.44 -5.61 -0.95
N SER A 33 -4.43 -5.48 -0.06
CA SER A 33 -4.81 -6.49 0.94
C SER A 33 -6.07 -7.27 0.58
N GLY A 34 -6.73 -6.94 -0.53
CA GLY A 34 -8.03 -7.52 -0.90
C GLY A 34 -9.22 -7.01 -0.08
N GLY A 35 -9.02 -6.02 0.80
CA GLY A 35 -10.10 -5.34 1.53
C GLY A 35 -10.81 -4.29 0.67
N LEU A 36 -11.82 -3.62 1.27
CA LEU A 36 -12.66 -2.62 0.61
C LEU A 36 -11.85 -1.57 -0.17
N ASP A 37 -10.89 -0.92 0.51
CA ASP A 37 -10.05 0.12 -0.10
C ASP A 37 -9.28 -0.41 -1.29
N SER A 38 -8.67 -1.59 -1.15
CA SER A 38 -7.89 -2.23 -2.22
C SER A 38 -8.73 -2.55 -3.44
N CYS A 39 -9.94 -3.11 -3.24
CA CYS A 39 -10.85 -3.45 -4.33
C CYS A 39 -11.37 -2.19 -5.02
N THR A 40 -11.80 -1.18 -4.24
CA THR A 40 -12.28 0.10 -4.78
C THR A 40 -11.22 0.80 -5.62
N ILE A 41 -10.00 0.94 -5.09
CA ILE A 41 -8.89 1.61 -5.77
C ILE A 41 -8.53 0.87 -7.06
N THR A 42 -8.41 -0.46 -6.99
CA THR A 42 -8.04 -1.26 -8.16
C THR A 42 -9.11 -1.16 -9.25
N ARG A 43 -10.39 -1.26 -8.91
CA ARG A 43 -11.48 -1.12 -9.86
C ARG A 43 -11.51 0.27 -10.49
N TRP A 44 -11.43 1.31 -9.67
CA TRP A 44 -11.44 2.68 -10.12
C TRP A 44 -10.26 2.99 -11.08
N LEU A 45 -9.05 2.52 -10.79
CA LEU A 45 -7.89 2.65 -11.68
C LEU A 45 -8.09 1.89 -13.00
N SER A 46 -8.61 0.66 -12.91
CA SER A 46 -8.89 -0.16 -14.09
C SER A 46 -9.91 0.50 -15.01
N ASP A 47 -10.98 1.09 -14.46
CA ASP A 47 -12.01 1.81 -15.23
C ASP A 47 -11.44 3.03 -15.97
N MET A 48 -10.37 3.63 -15.44
CA MET A 48 -9.65 4.73 -16.11
C MET A 48 -8.62 4.24 -17.15
N GLY A 49 -8.49 2.94 -17.38
CA GLY A 49 -7.54 2.35 -18.32
C GLY A 49 -6.10 2.30 -17.78
N VAL A 50 -5.94 2.24 -16.47
CA VAL A 50 -4.65 1.99 -15.80
C VAL A 50 -4.50 0.49 -15.57
N GLU A 51 -3.37 -0.09 -15.96
CA GLU A 51 -3.07 -1.48 -15.65
C GLU A 51 -2.58 -1.58 -14.18
N VAL A 52 -3.22 -2.44 -13.37
CA VAL A 52 -2.85 -2.64 -11.97
C VAL A 52 -2.25 -4.02 -11.79
N VAL A 53 -0.99 -4.08 -11.34
CA VAL A 53 -0.36 -5.30 -10.81
C VAL A 53 -0.44 -5.24 -9.29
N CYS A 54 -1.25 -6.11 -8.70
CA CYS A 54 -1.46 -6.15 -7.26
C CYS A 54 -0.38 -6.98 -6.57
N PHE A 55 0.25 -6.43 -5.55
CA PHE A 55 1.23 -7.12 -4.70
C PHE A 55 0.67 -7.27 -3.29
N THR A 56 0.75 -8.49 -2.76
CA THR A 56 0.39 -8.81 -1.37
C THR A 56 1.57 -9.54 -0.73
N ALA A 57 1.94 -9.17 0.51
CA ALA A 57 2.99 -9.86 1.22
C ALA A 57 2.41 -10.97 2.11
N ASP A 58 2.97 -12.18 2.00
CA ASP A 58 2.74 -13.25 2.96
C ASP A 58 3.64 -13.01 4.19
N LEU A 59 3.04 -12.50 5.25
CA LEU A 59 3.70 -12.21 6.51
C LEU A 59 3.53 -13.34 7.55
N GLY A 60 2.77 -14.39 7.21
CA GLY A 60 2.49 -15.51 8.12
C GLY A 60 1.51 -15.17 9.23
N GLN A 61 0.56 -14.29 8.97
CA GLN A 61 -0.48 -13.93 9.95
C GLN A 61 -1.43 -15.11 10.16
N PRO A 62 -1.75 -15.49 11.43
CA PRO A 62 -2.56 -16.68 11.72
C PRO A 62 -4.02 -16.56 11.26
N ASP A 63 -4.52 -15.37 11.12
CA ASP A 63 -5.87 -14.99 10.66
C ASP A 63 -5.86 -14.49 9.22
N GLU A 64 -4.74 -14.73 8.50
CA GLU A 64 -4.67 -14.40 7.08
C GLU A 64 -5.71 -15.22 6.33
N GLU A 65 -6.65 -14.54 5.71
CA GLU A 65 -7.60 -15.17 4.81
C GLU A 65 -6.83 -16.00 3.76
N ASP A 66 -7.48 -17.02 3.26
CA ASP A 66 -6.94 -17.80 2.14
C ASP A 66 -6.43 -16.84 1.05
N VAL A 67 -5.12 -16.87 0.79
CA VAL A 67 -4.46 -16.06 -0.24
C VAL A 67 -5.18 -16.17 -1.59
N SER A 68 -5.79 -17.34 -1.86
CA SER A 68 -6.61 -17.56 -3.05
C SER A 68 -7.83 -16.65 -3.09
N ALA A 69 -8.46 -16.39 -1.94
CA ALA A 69 -9.60 -15.49 -1.84
C ALA A 69 -9.16 -14.02 -2.09
N ILE A 70 -8.03 -13.60 -1.53
CA ILE A 70 -7.46 -12.27 -1.79
C ILE A 70 -7.15 -12.10 -3.29
N ARG A 71 -6.46 -13.09 -3.87
CA ARG A 71 -6.15 -13.11 -5.30
C ARG A 71 -7.41 -12.95 -6.16
N ASN A 72 -8.44 -13.75 -5.86
CA ASN A 72 -9.67 -13.75 -6.64
C ASN A 72 -10.36 -12.38 -6.56
N ARG A 73 -10.44 -11.79 -5.36
CA ARG A 73 -11.02 -10.44 -5.18
C ARG A 73 -10.27 -9.38 -5.98
N MET A 74 -8.92 -9.40 -5.95
CA MET A 74 -8.13 -8.41 -6.67
C MET A 74 -8.25 -8.55 -8.18
N LEU A 75 -8.27 -9.77 -8.70
CA LEU A 75 -8.49 -10.03 -10.13
C LEU A 75 -9.91 -9.62 -10.57
N GLN A 76 -10.94 -9.91 -9.76
CA GLN A 76 -12.31 -9.46 -10.01
C GLN A 76 -12.43 -7.93 -9.95
N ALA A 77 -11.66 -7.28 -9.09
CA ALA A 77 -11.58 -5.82 -9.04
C ALA A 77 -10.86 -5.20 -10.26
N GLY A 78 -10.34 -6.03 -11.17
CA GLY A 78 -9.71 -5.57 -12.41
C GLY A 78 -8.19 -5.49 -12.37
N ALA A 79 -7.54 -6.08 -11.36
CA ALA A 79 -6.09 -6.24 -11.41
C ALA A 79 -5.69 -7.13 -12.59
N LYS A 80 -4.72 -6.68 -13.39
CA LYS A 80 -4.15 -7.45 -14.49
C LYS A 80 -3.40 -8.68 -14.01
N GLU A 81 -2.73 -8.55 -12.87
CA GLU A 81 -1.93 -9.61 -12.25
C GLU A 81 -1.97 -9.48 -10.73
N PHE A 82 -1.88 -10.63 -10.06
CA PHE A 82 -1.70 -10.72 -8.61
C PHE A 82 -0.38 -11.43 -8.29
N VAL A 83 0.44 -10.79 -7.48
CA VAL A 83 1.77 -11.28 -7.06
C VAL A 83 1.80 -11.42 -5.56
N LEU A 84 2.05 -12.65 -5.08
CA LEU A 84 2.33 -12.91 -3.67
C LEU A 84 3.83 -12.78 -3.41
N LEU A 85 4.19 -11.92 -2.47
CA LEU A 85 5.58 -11.70 -2.05
C LEU A 85 5.89 -12.60 -0.84
N PRO A 86 6.91 -13.47 -0.91
CA PRO A 86 7.35 -14.24 0.26
C PRO A 86 8.05 -13.30 1.24
N ALA A 87 7.42 -13.01 2.38
CA ALA A 87 7.93 -12.03 3.34
C ALA A 87 8.03 -12.57 4.78
N ARG A 88 7.74 -13.87 5.00
CA ARG A 88 7.76 -14.49 6.35
C ARG A 88 9.14 -14.42 7.01
N GLU A 89 10.18 -14.72 6.26
CA GLU A 89 11.55 -14.66 6.78
C GLU A 89 11.95 -13.21 7.11
N GLY A 90 11.67 -12.28 6.19
CA GLY A 90 11.99 -10.87 6.39
C GLY A 90 11.26 -10.24 7.59
N ILE A 91 10.00 -10.62 7.83
CA ILE A 91 9.28 -10.11 9.02
C ILE A 91 9.81 -10.73 10.31
N ALA A 92 10.21 -12.02 10.29
CA ALA A 92 10.82 -12.66 11.44
C ALA A 92 12.16 -12.03 11.82
N GLU A 93 13.04 -11.81 10.83
CA GLU A 93 14.33 -11.14 11.04
C GLU A 93 14.15 -9.71 11.59
N ALA A 94 13.25 -8.92 10.98
CA ALA A 94 12.96 -7.57 11.43
C ALA A 94 12.38 -7.56 12.86
N GLY A 95 11.52 -8.53 13.21
CA GLY A 95 10.98 -8.71 14.54
C GLY A 95 12.08 -8.98 15.59
N VAL A 96 13.03 -9.85 15.27
CA VAL A 96 14.20 -10.12 16.15
C VAL A 96 15.01 -8.84 16.38
N GLN A 97 15.29 -8.06 15.33
CA GLN A 97 16.01 -6.79 15.45
C GLN A 97 15.29 -5.79 16.35
N VAL A 98 13.97 -5.72 16.27
CA VAL A 98 13.14 -4.83 17.12
C VAL A 98 13.24 -5.25 18.59
N ILE A 99 13.17 -6.55 18.88
CA ILE A 99 13.30 -7.06 20.24
C ILE A 99 14.72 -6.78 20.79
N GLN A 100 15.76 -7.08 20.02
CA GLN A 100 17.15 -6.84 20.39
C GLN A 100 17.45 -5.36 20.66
N SER A 101 16.86 -4.46 19.88
CA SER A 101 17.00 -3.03 20.05
C SER A 101 16.05 -2.43 21.10
N GLN A 102 15.20 -3.24 21.71
CA GLN A 102 14.16 -2.80 22.65
C GLN A 102 13.27 -1.67 22.10
N ALA A 103 13.02 -1.68 20.80
CA ALA A 103 12.23 -0.67 20.11
C ALA A 103 10.72 -0.84 20.38
N CYS A 104 10.35 -0.72 21.64
CA CYS A 104 8.98 -0.82 22.12
C CYS A 104 8.41 0.58 22.38
N TYR A 105 7.31 0.93 21.70
CA TYR A 105 6.63 2.20 21.88
C TYR A 105 5.78 2.17 23.18
N GLU A 106 6.01 3.17 24.03
CA GLU A 106 5.34 3.31 25.35
C GLU A 106 5.42 2.05 26.24
N GLY A 107 6.45 1.23 26.07
CA GLY A 107 6.65 0.00 26.85
C GLY A 107 5.63 -1.12 26.58
N ARG A 108 4.80 -0.97 25.56
CA ARG A 108 3.71 -1.93 25.26
C ARG A 108 3.66 -2.39 23.81
N TYR A 109 3.93 -1.51 22.87
CA TYR A 109 3.75 -1.79 21.45
C TYR A 109 5.07 -1.94 20.71
N TRP A 110 5.33 -3.11 20.17
CA TRP A 110 6.55 -3.45 19.41
C TRP A 110 6.58 -2.92 17.97
N ASN A 111 5.69 -1.98 17.65
CA ASN A 111 5.59 -1.32 16.34
C ASN A 111 5.48 -2.29 15.15
N THR A 112 4.78 -3.39 15.36
CA THR A 112 4.63 -4.49 14.39
C THR A 112 4.07 -4.03 13.05
N THR A 113 3.07 -3.14 13.05
CA THR A 113 2.54 -2.54 11.81
C THR A 113 3.61 -1.76 11.05
N GLY A 114 4.44 -0.98 11.76
CA GLY A 114 5.53 -0.23 11.14
C GLY A 114 6.55 -1.14 10.47
N ILE A 115 6.94 -2.21 11.15
CA ILE A 115 7.89 -3.22 10.65
C ILE A 115 7.32 -3.92 9.42
N ALA A 116 6.06 -4.35 9.49
CA ALA A 116 5.38 -5.02 8.39
C ALA A 116 5.35 -4.15 7.12
N ARG A 117 5.12 -2.82 7.26
CA ARG A 117 5.18 -1.89 6.12
C ARG A 117 6.57 -1.76 5.54
N CYS A 118 7.60 -1.78 6.38
CA CYS A 118 9.01 -1.75 5.92
C CYS A 118 9.35 -3.00 5.10
N VAL A 119 9.02 -4.18 5.62
CA VAL A 119 9.28 -5.47 4.97
C VAL A 119 8.52 -5.58 3.65
N LEU A 120 7.21 -5.27 3.66
CA LEU A 120 6.38 -5.26 2.46
C LEU A 120 6.97 -4.31 1.39
N THR A 121 7.30 -3.09 1.77
CA THR A 121 7.81 -2.09 0.80
C THR A 121 9.12 -2.53 0.20
N LYS A 122 10.04 -3.10 1.00
CA LYS A 122 11.32 -3.63 0.51
C LYS A 122 11.08 -4.75 -0.50
N ALA A 123 10.31 -5.77 -0.14
CA ALA A 123 10.03 -6.89 -1.02
C ALA A 123 9.32 -6.44 -2.32
N MET A 124 8.40 -5.48 -2.22
CA MET A 124 7.69 -4.95 -3.37
C MET A 124 8.60 -4.15 -4.31
N VAL A 125 9.48 -3.29 -3.78
CA VAL A 125 10.45 -2.53 -4.57
C VAL A 125 11.40 -3.46 -5.32
N GLU A 126 11.88 -4.53 -4.68
CA GLU A 126 12.72 -5.55 -5.32
C GLU A 126 11.98 -6.25 -6.47
N ALA A 127 10.74 -6.68 -6.24
CA ALA A 127 9.92 -7.31 -7.28
C ALA A 127 9.57 -6.35 -8.43
N MET A 128 9.33 -5.08 -8.13
CA MET A 128 9.09 -4.04 -9.13
C MET A 128 10.31 -3.81 -10.02
N LYS A 129 11.52 -3.74 -9.44
CA LYS A 129 12.78 -3.61 -10.21
C LYS A 129 12.97 -4.76 -11.17
N GLN A 130 12.73 -6.00 -10.73
CA GLN A 130 12.82 -7.20 -11.56
C GLN A 130 11.82 -7.19 -12.74
N ARG A 131 10.69 -6.51 -12.57
CA ARG A 131 9.59 -6.44 -13.57
C ARG A 131 9.62 -5.17 -14.42
N GLY A 132 10.54 -4.26 -14.17
CA GLY A 132 10.61 -2.96 -14.86
C GLY A 132 9.45 -2.03 -14.51
N LEU A 133 8.80 -2.22 -13.36
CA LEU A 133 7.72 -1.34 -12.87
C LEU A 133 8.34 -0.18 -12.08
N THR A 134 7.84 1.02 -12.31
CA THR A 134 8.40 2.26 -11.72
C THR A 134 7.38 3.10 -10.96
N ILE A 135 6.10 2.72 -10.95
CA ILE A 135 5.05 3.44 -10.22
C ILE A 135 4.59 2.57 -9.06
N PHE A 136 4.93 2.99 -7.85
CA PHE A 136 4.50 2.36 -6.59
C PHE A 136 3.19 2.99 -6.11
N SER A 137 2.22 2.18 -5.68
CA SER A 137 0.96 2.65 -5.15
C SER A 137 0.51 1.85 -3.92
N HIS A 138 -0.31 2.45 -3.08
CA HIS A 138 -0.82 1.84 -1.85
C HIS A 138 -2.19 2.39 -1.45
N GLY A 139 -2.95 1.61 -0.68
CA GLY A 139 -4.26 1.99 -0.17
C GLY A 139 -4.27 2.71 1.19
N ALA A 140 -3.10 3.11 1.72
CA ALA A 140 -3.04 3.81 3.00
C ALA A 140 -3.71 5.18 2.92
N THR A 141 -4.51 5.53 3.94
CA THR A 141 -5.21 6.81 4.02
C THR A 141 -4.24 7.99 4.08
N GLY A 142 -4.63 9.13 3.52
CA GLY A 142 -3.77 10.29 3.35
C GLY A 142 -3.33 10.99 4.66
N ARG A 143 -3.86 10.58 5.82
CA ARG A 143 -3.56 11.17 7.14
C ARG A 143 -2.86 10.20 8.10
N GLY A 144 -2.62 8.95 7.67
CA GLY A 144 -2.03 7.92 8.52
C GLY A 144 -0.51 7.82 8.42
N ASN A 145 0.12 7.22 9.44
CA ASN A 145 1.56 6.97 9.48
C ASN A 145 2.03 6.03 8.35
N ASP A 146 1.17 5.12 7.90
CA ASP A 146 1.51 4.15 6.86
C ASP A 146 1.80 4.84 5.52
N GLN A 147 1.09 5.91 5.20
CA GLN A 147 1.37 6.68 4.00
C GLN A 147 2.78 7.27 4.03
N VAL A 148 3.20 7.80 5.18
CA VAL A 148 4.55 8.34 5.36
C VAL A 148 5.60 7.23 5.25
N ARG A 149 5.33 6.05 5.84
CA ARG A 149 6.23 4.89 5.77
C ARG A 149 6.44 4.43 4.33
N PHE A 150 5.36 4.22 3.57
CA PHE A 150 5.47 3.86 2.15
C PHE A 150 6.27 4.88 1.36
N GLN A 151 5.98 6.18 1.54
CA GLN A 151 6.67 7.26 0.85
C GLN A 151 8.17 7.27 1.16
N LEU A 152 8.54 7.25 2.44
CA LEU A 152 9.94 7.35 2.87
C LEU A 152 10.74 6.13 2.43
N ILE A 153 10.23 4.91 2.68
CA ILE A 153 10.95 3.68 2.38
C ILE A 153 11.13 3.51 0.89
N THR A 154 10.09 3.78 0.08
CA THR A 154 10.23 3.74 -1.38
C THR A 154 11.26 4.76 -1.86
N ASN A 155 11.25 5.99 -1.37
CA ASN A 155 12.23 7.00 -1.74
C ASN A 155 13.67 6.63 -1.34
N MET A 156 13.84 5.91 -0.22
CA MET A 156 15.15 5.44 0.22
C MET A 156 15.68 4.29 -0.63
N LEU A 157 14.81 3.37 -1.06
CA LEU A 157 15.20 2.14 -1.78
C LEU A 157 15.22 2.32 -3.31
N ALA A 158 14.38 3.23 -3.82
CA ALA A 158 14.20 3.49 -5.24
C ALA A 158 13.77 4.95 -5.46
N PRO A 159 14.69 5.91 -5.32
CA PRO A 159 14.41 7.35 -5.48
C PRO A 159 13.91 7.72 -6.88
N GLU A 160 14.13 6.84 -7.85
CA GLU A 160 13.68 6.97 -9.23
C GLU A 160 12.19 6.60 -9.40
N PHE A 161 11.57 5.90 -8.43
CA PHE A 161 10.18 5.48 -8.54
C PHE A 161 9.21 6.65 -8.29
N GLU A 162 8.15 6.67 -9.07
CA GLU A 162 6.99 7.52 -8.84
C GLU A 162 6.08 6.85 -7.79
N ILE A 163 5.56 7.63 -6.85
CA ILE A 163 4.63 7.12 -5.83
C ILE A 163 3.27 7.75 -6.09
N TYR A 164 2.28 6.90 -6.31
CA TYR A 164 0.89 7.28 -6.48
C TYR A 164 0.07 6.86 -5.24
N ALA A 165 -0.50 7.83 -4.54
CA ALA A 165 -1.32 7.62 -3.35
C ALA A 165 -2.78 8.06 -3.64
N PRO A 166 -3.72 7.13 -3.94
CA PRO A 166 -5.10 7.46 -4.27
C PRO A 166 -5.80 8.34 -3.23
N TRP A 167 -5.57 8.08 -1.94
CA TRP A 167 -6.11 8.89 -0.83
C TRP A 167 -5.54 10.32 -0.74
N ARG A 168 -4.74 10.75 -1.69
CA ARG A 168 -4.26 12.13 -1.87
C ARG A 168 -4.60 12.68 -3.26
N ASP A 169 -5.29 11.91 -4.08
CA ASP A 169 -5.79 12.32 -5.38
C ASP A 169 -7.17 12.96 -5.22
N GLU A 170 -7.31 14.22 -5.62
CA GLU A 170 -8.56 14.97 -5.53
C GLU A 170 -9.71 14.30 -6.29
N ALA A 171 -9.42 13.65 -7.43
CA ALA A 171 -10.42 12.94 -8.22
C ALA A 171 -10.95 11.72 -7.46
N PHE A 172 -10.06 10.95 -6.79
CA PHE A 172 -10.44 9.83 -5.95
C PHE A 172 -11.25 10.30 -4.74
N LEU A 173 -10.78 11.31 -4.01
CA LEU A 173 -11.44 11.85 -2.82
C LEU A 173 -12.82 12.44 -3.13
N SER A 174 -12.97 13.09 -4.28
CA SER A 174 -14.27 13.64 -4.72
C SER A 174 -15.26 12.52 -5.08
N ARG A 175 -14.78 11.41 -5.63
CA ARG A 175 -15.63 10.25 -5.98
C ARG A 175 -15.98 9.41 -4.74
N PHE A 176 -15.05 9.28 -3.80
CA PHE A 176 -15.16 8.45 -2.60
C PHE A 176 -14.89 9.27 -1.32
N PRO A 177 -15.83 10.14 -0.91
CA PRO A 177 -15.68 10.95 0.30
C PRO A 177 -15.67 10.10 1.58
N GLY A 178 -16.20 8.86 1.52
CA GLY A 178 -16.27 7.94 2.64
C GLY A 178 -16.39 6.48 2.26
N ARG A 179 -16.47 5.63 3.29
CA ARG A 179 -16.57 4.17 3.11
C ARG A 179 -17.91 3.74 2.51
N SER A 180 -18.97 4.50 2.75
CA SER A 180 -20.30 4.20 2.20
C SER A 180 -20.28 4.19 0.67
N GLU A 181 -19.68 5.22 0.07
CA GLU A 181 -19.57 5.37 -1.37
C GLU A 181 -18.68 4.29 -1.98
N MET A 182 -17.65 3.85 -1.26
CA MET A 182 -16.82 2.72 -1.70
C MET A 182 -17.56 1.39 -1.65
N ILE A 183 -18.40 1.17 -0.60
CA ILE A 183 -19.24 -0.03 -0.49
C ILE A 183 -20.24 -0.07 -1.64
N ASP A 184 -20.95 1.03 -1.90
CA ASP A 184 -21.89 1.14 -3.00
C ASP A 184 -21.22 0.85 -4.34
N PHE A 185 -20.08 1.47 -4.58
CA PHE A 185 -19.29 1.25 -5.79
C PHE A 185 -18.87 -0.22 -5.96
N CYS A 186 -18.40 -0.85 -4.90
CA CYS A 186 -18.05 -2.28 -4.96
C CYS A 186 -19.27 -3.16 -5.24
N GLN A 187 -20.43 -2.85 -4.65
CA GLN A 187 -21.68 -3.56 -4.89
C GLN A 187 -22.16 -3.38 -6.33
N GLU A 188 -22.14 -2.17 -6.86
CA GLU A 188 -22.48 -1.87 -8.26
C GLU A 188 -21.64 -2.69 -9.27
N HIS A 189 -20.39 -2.97 -8.91
CA HIS A 189 -19.45 -3.74 -9.74
C HIS A 189 -19.42 -5.23 -9.40
N GLY A 190 -20.28 -5.70 -8.49
CA GLY A 190 -20.35 -7.11 -8.09
C GLY A 190 -19.07 -7.61 -7.40
N LEU A 191 -18.34 -6.72 -6.73
CA LEU A 191 -17.09 -7.10 -6.04
C LEU A 191 -17.39 -7.71 -4.66
N PRO A 192 -16.82 -8.88 -4.34
CA PRO A 192 -17.06 -9.56 -3.07
C PRO A 192 -16.25 -8.91 -1.94
N VAL A 193 -16.75 -7.80 -1.40
CA VAL A 193 -16.15 -7.15 -0.22
C VAL A 193 -16.91 -7.56 1.04
N THR A 194 -16.16 -7.83 2.12
CA THR A 194 -16.74 -8.24 3.42
C THR A 194 -17.33 -7.07 4.21
N ALA A 195 -16.99 -5.83 3.83
CA ALA A 195 -17.54 -4.63 4.46
C ALA A 195 -19.00 -4.41 4.05
N SER A 196 -19.87 -4.12 5.03
CA SER A 196 -21.24 -3.70 4.81
C SER A 196 -21.50 -2.33 5.42
N LYS A 197 -22.60 -1.68 5.05
CA LYS A 197 -23.00 -0.38 5.66
C LYS A 197 -23.32 -0.52 7.15
N GLU A 198 -23.77 -1.70 7.58
CA GLU A 198 -24.09 -2.02 8.98
C GLU A 198 -22.83 -2.34 9.78
N ASN A 199 -21.81 -2.90 9.14
CA ASN A 199 -20.52 -3.21 9.76
C ASN A 199 -19.37 -2.78 8.83
N PRO A 200 -19.09 -1.47 8.75
CA PRO A 200 -18.10 -0.92 7.81
C PRO A 200 -16.65 -1.26 8.18
N ILE A 201 -16.40 -1.67 9.42
CA ILE A 201 -15.07 -2.05 9.92
C ILE A 201 -15.12 -3.53 10.28
N PRO A 202 -14.54 -4.44 9.47
CA PRO A 202 -14.36 -5.81 9.91
C PRO A 202 -13.50 -5.81 11.18
N PRO A 203 -13.72 -6.76 12.11
CA PRO A 203 -12.89 -6.87 13.30
C PRO A 203 -11.43 -6.96 12.87
N MET A 204 -10.58 -6.06 13.41
CA MET A 204 -9.15 -6.14 13.16
C MET A 204 -8.61 -7.40 13.85
N PRO A 205 -7.76 -8.16 13.18
CA PRO A 205 -7.09 -9.29 13.79
C PRO A 205 -6.37 -8.86 15.08
N THR A 206 -6.63 -9.57 16.17
CA THR A 206 -6.14 -9.20 17.51
C THR A 206 -4.64 -9.28 17.68
N CYS A 207 -3.92 -9.90 16.74
CA CYS A 207 -2.46 -10.02 16.80
C CYS A 207 -1.70 -8.73 16.43
N TRP A 208 -2.40 -7.68 16.00
CA TRP A 208 -1.81 -6.40 15.57
C TRP A 208 -2.38 -5.18 16.32
N ALA A 209 -3.21 -5.40 17.35
CA ALA A 209 -3.72 -4.36 18.23
C ALA A 209 -2.73 -4.03 19.35
#